data_e499c03545fbbdd5b64da16187f561fd
#
_entry.id   e499c03545fbbdd5b64da16187f561fd
#
_cell.length_a   1.000
_cell.length_b   1.000
_cell.length_c   1.000
_cell.angle_alpha   90.00
_cell.angle_beta   90.00
_cell.angle_gamma   90.00
#
_symmetry.space_group_name_H-M   'P 1'
#
loop_
_entity.id
_entity.type
_entity.pdbx_description
1 polymer ?
#
loop_
_entity_poly.entity_id
_entity_poly.type
_entity_poly.pdbx_seq_one_letter_code
_entity_poly.pdbx_strand_id
1 'polypeptide(L)'
;SRADFLYAQGTRPMKWDRISTYGLLSLLFIVDAILLFRVFRLQEEVILKDRIIDKITMSQYLAEDTATNLNVNYRYGGLSVGDCETEDHAENRCPLKRIVRQPTLVFRYCDRACGECISFGADKLARELEGSNIPVVFLARYDNIQEMRRQGPVVNPWGFRMLNVKKVLDLDERLIPYYCIIDERGIIHDIFIPEKSHPSTTNQYLVCIKDKYGNR
;
A
#
# COMPACT_ATOMS: atom_id res chain seq x y z
N SER A 1 -37.31 -99.84 18.28
CA SER A 1 -37.70 -98.84 17.32
C SER A 1 -36.52 -97.87 17.09
N ARG A 2 -36.03 -97.91 15.86
CA ARG A 2 -34.94 -97.11 15.35
C ARG A 2 -35.41 -95.64 15.14
N ALA A 3 -34.96 -94.69 15.91
CA ALA A 3 -35.05 -93.25 15.56
C ALA A 3 -34.39 -92.37 16.60
N ASP A 4 -33.12 -92.52 16.98
CA ASP A 4 -32.42 -91.57 17.83
C ASP A 4 -30.91 -91.55 17.54
N PHE A 5 -30.55 -91.28 16.28
CA PHE A 5 -29.15 -91.21 15.96
C PHE A 5 -28.85 -90.22 14.79
N LEU A 6 -29.24 -88.92 14.88
CA LEU A 6 -28.83 -87.92 13.94
C LEU A 6 -29.07 -86.49 14.50
N TYR A 7 -28.40 -86.10 15.56
CA TYR A 7 -28.25 -84.68 15.82
C TYR A 7 -27.02 -84.37 16.72
N ALA A 8 -25.85 -84.41 16.18
CA ALA A 8 -24.69 -83.80 16.82
C ALA A 8 -23.58 -83.53 15.79
N GLN A 9 -23.84 -82.64 14.83
CA GLN A 9 -22.77 -81.93 14.16
C GLN A 9 -22.86 -80.47 14.55
N GLY A 10 -22.30 -80.13 15.73
CA GLY A 10 -22.01 -78.73 16.13
C GLY A 10 -20.95 -78.15 15.21
N THR A 11 -21.40 -77.39 14.28
CA THR A 11 -20.53 -76.52 13.48
C THR A 11 -19.81 -75.55 14.42
N ARG A 12 -18.53 -75.80 14.70
CA ARG A 12 -17.67 -74.86 15.39
C ARG A 12 -17.56 -73.60 14.52
N PRO A 13 -17.94 -72.42 14.98
CA PRO A 13 -17.74 -71.18 14.20
C PRO A 13 -16.26 -70.99 14.01
N MET A 14 -15.88 -70.85 12.75
CA MET A 14 -14.53 -70.75 12.26
C MET A 14 -13.88 -69.50 12.88
N LYS A 15 -12.87 -69.65 13.76
CA LYS A 15 -12.06 -68.58 14.37
C LYS A 15 -11.32 -67.71 13.35
N TRP A 16 -11.33 -68.05 12.09
CA TRP A 16 -10.66 -67.37 10.98
C TRP A 16 -11.32 -66.08 10.61
N ASP A 17 -12.62 -65.86 10.78
CA ASP A 17 -13.27 -64.58 10.36
C ASP A 17 -12.88 -63.38 11.25
N ARG A 18 -12.59 -63.60 12.52
CA ARG A 18 -12.18 -62.53 13.43
C ARG A 18 -10.75 -62.07 13.19
N ILE A 19 -9.82 -62.93 12.86
CA ILE A 19 -8.42 -62.60 12.59
C ILE A 19 -8.33 -61.84 11.26
N SER A 20 -9.12 -62.22 10.27
CA SER A 20 -9.20 -61.53 8.97
C SER A 20 -9.79 -60.12 9.09
N THR A 21 -10.83 -59.92 9.88
CA THR A 21 -11.46 -58.58 10.10
C THR A 21 -10.55 -57.61 10.87
N TYR A 22 -9.83 -58.07 11.89
CA TYR A 22 -8.87 -57.25 12.61
C TYR A 22 -7.64 -56.84 11.75
N GLY A 23 -7.18 -57.76 10.88
CA GLY A 23 -6.12 -57.49 9.92
C GLY A 23 -6.52 -56.47 8.89
N LEU A 24 -7.75 -56.52 8.39
CA LEU A 24 -8.27 -55.54 7.42
C LEU A 24 -8.46 -54.15 8.05
N LEU A 25 -8.97 -54.12 9.28
CA LEU A 25 -9.12 -52.85 10.05
C LEU A 25 -7.78 -52.20 10.35
N SER A 26 -6.74 -52.96 10.73
CA SER A 26 -5.41 -52.42 10.97
C SER A 26 -4.76 -51.87 9.69
N LEU A 27 -4.97 -52.55 8.55
CA LEU A 27 -4.47 -52.10 7.25
C LEU A 27 -5.14 -50.76 6.85
N LEU A 28 -6.47 -50.65 7.01
CA LEU A 28 -7.20 -49.40 6.78
C LEU A 28 -6.65 -48.26 7.64
N PHE A 29 -6.40 -48.50 8.92
CA PHE A 29 -5.89 -47.50 9.84
C PHE A 29 -4.48 -47.00 9.43
N ILE A 30 -3.62 -47.90 8.94
CA ILE A 30 -2.29 -47.56 8.43
C ILE A 30 -2.40 -46.69 7.15
N VAL A 31 -3.30 -47.05 6.24
CA VAL A 31 -3.53 -46.29 5.01
C VAL A 31 -4.04 -44.86 5.33
N ASP A 32 -5.00 -44.74 6.24
CA ASP A 32 -5.53 -43.45 6.68
C ASP A 32 -4.45 -42.60 7.35
N ALA A 33 -3.60 -43.18 8.19
CA ALA A 33 -2.50 -42.48 8.82
C ALA A 33 -1.47 -41.98 7.79
N ILE A 34 -1.17 -42.79 6.75
CA ILE A 34 -0.26 -42.36 5.64
C ILE A 34 -0.91 -41.23 4.82
N LEU A 35 -2.20 -41.32 4.53
CA LEU A 35 -2.93 -40.28 3.78
C LEU A 35 -2.97 -38.98 4.57
N LEU A 36 -3.29 -39.00 5.86
CA LEU A 36 -3.26 -37.84 6.74
C LEU A 36 -1.86 -37.21 6.77
N PHE A 37 -0.81 -37.97 6.91
CA PHE A 37 0.56 -37.48 6.89
C PHE A 37 0.92 -36.81 5.56
N ARG A 38 0.48 -37.38 4.42
CA ARG A 38 0.65 -36.77 3.11
C ARG A 38 -0.12 -35.46 2.97
N VAL A 39 -1.35 -35.40 3.45
CA VAL A 39 -2.16 -34.17 3.44
C VAL A 39 -1.49 -33.08 4.25
N PHE A 40 -1.00 -33.36 5.45
CA PHE A 40 -0.26 -32.40 6.27
C PHE A 40 1.01 -31.87 5.57
N ARG A 41 1.81 -32.75 4.96
CA ARG A 41 2.97 -32.33 4.20
C ARG A 41 2.62 -31.45 3.00
N LEU A 42 1.58 -31.79 2.25
CA LEU A 42 1.11 -30.99 1.14
C LEU A 42 0.64 -29.60 1.60
N GLN A 43 -0.05 -29.53 2.73
CA GLN A 43 -0.47 -28.24 3.31
C GLN A 43 0.73 -27.36 3.70
N GLU A 44 1.79 -27.93 4.30
CA GLU A 44 3.01 -27.18 4.61
C GLU A 44 3.71 -26.66 3.33
N GLU A 45 3.77 -27.47 2.28
CA GLU A 45 4.35 -27.05 0.99
C GLU A 45 3.55 -25.94 0.33
N VAL A 46 2.22 -25.97 0.39
CA VAL A 46 1.34 -24.92 -0.14
C VAL A 46 1.56 -23.62 0.62
N ILE A 47 1.55 -23.65 1.96
CA ILE A 47 1.78 -22.47 2.79
C ILE A 47 3.16 -21.86 2.52
N LEU A 48 4.19 -22.69 2.31
CA LEU A 48 5.53 -22.20 2.00
C LEU A 48 5.58 -21.53 0.62
N LYS A 49 4.93 -22.14 -0.39
CA LYS A 49 4.85 -21.57 -1.74
C LYS A 49 4.11 -20.24 -1.75
N ASP A 50 2.99 -20.14 -1.05
CA ASP A 50 2.23 -18.90 -0.94
C ASP A 50 3.09 -17.76 -0.33
N ARG A 51 3.84 -18.05 0.74
CA ARG A 51 4.77 -17.07 1.33
C ARG A 51 5.88 -16.62 0.36
N ILE A 52 6.38 -17.53 -0.48
CA ILE A 52 7.41 -17.21 -1.48
C ILE A 52 6.80 -16.34 -2.58
N ILE A 53 5.60 -16.66 -3.05
CA ILE A 53 4.86 -15.89 -4.06
C ILE A 53 4.62 -14.47 -3.53
N ASP A 54 4.13 -14.34 -2.30
CA ASP A 54 3.89 -13.03 -1.67
C ASP A 54 5.17 -12.19 -1.60
N LYS A 55 6.31 -12.81 -1.22
CA LYS A 55 7.60 -12.10 -1.17
C LYS A 55 8.08 -11.65 -2.55
N ILE A 56 7.94 -12.50 -3.58
CA ILE A 56 8.34 -12.17 -4.95
C ILE A 56 7.45 -11.06 -5.49
N THR A 57 6.14 -11.18 -5.32
CA THR A 57 5.17 -10.18 -5.74
C THR A 57 5.45 -8.84 -5.07
N MET A 58 5.69 -8.84 -3.75
CA MET A 58 6.05 -7.64 -3.01
C MET A 58 7.34 -7.00 -3.53
N SER A 59 8.37 -7.80 -3.82
CA SER A 59 9.64 -7.28 -4.34
C SER A 59 9.51 -6.68 -5.74
N GLN A 60 8.65 -7.25 -6.60
CA GLN A 60 8.36 -6.72 -7.93
C GLN A 60 7.62 -5.38 -7.83
N TYR A 61 6.59 -5.29 -7.00
CA TYR A 61 5.88 -4.02 -6.78
C TYR A 61 6.79 -2.91 -6.24
N LEU A 62 7.67 -3.24 -5.29
CA LEU A 62 8.63 -2.27 -4.77
C LEU A 62 9.62 -1.81 -5.85
N ALA A 63 10.04 -2.70 -6.74
CA ALA A 63 10.92 -2.34 -7.84
C ALA A 63 10.23 -1.44 -8.87
N GLU A 64 8.97 -1.72 -9.21
CA GLU A 64 8.16 -0.90 -10.12
C GLU A 64 7.87 0.49 -9.55
N ASP A 65 7.50 0.57 -8.27
CA ASP A 65 7.27 1.84 -7.56
C ASP A 65 8.55 2.69 -7.50
N THR A 66 9.68 2.07 -7.15
CA THR A 66 10.99 2.73 -7.15
C THR A 66 11.35 3.23 -8.54
N ALA A 67 11.18 2.43 -9.58
CA ALA A 67 11.46 2.82 -10.96
C ALA A 67 10.57 3.98 -11.41
N THR A 68 9.29 3.98 -11.02
CA THR A 68 8.35 5.06 -11.31
C THR A 68 8.80 6.36 -10.65
N ASN A 69 9.14 6.35 -9.36
CA ASN A 69 9.59 7.52 -8.64
C ASN A 69 10.94 8.06 -9.16
N LEU A 70 11.88 7.16 -9.54
CA LEU A 70 13.14 7.56 -10.18
C LEU A 70 12.89 8.23 -11.54
N ASN A 71 12.02 7.68 -12.37
CA ASN A 71 11.69 8.24 -13.68
C ASN A 71 11.04 9.62 -13.55
N VAL A 72 10.13 9.80 -12.58
CA VAL A 72 9.48 11.09 -12.30
C VAL A 72 10.52 12.13 -11.86
N ASN A 73 11.45 11.77 -10.97
CA ASN A 73 12.53 12.66 -10.56
C ASN A 73 13.48 13.01 -11.70
N TYR A 74 13.85 12.04 -12.53
CA TYR A 74 14.68 12.30 -13.71
C TYR A 74 14.02 13.24 -14.72
N ARG A 75 12.71 13.09 -14.93
CA ARG A 75 11.96 13.86 -15.92
C ARG A 75 11.63 15.29 -15.46
N TYR A 76 11.29 15.45 -14.19
CA TYR A 76 10.73 16.72 -13.69
C TYR A 76 11.62 17.41 -12.65
N GLY A 77 12.59 16.72 -12.07
CA GLY A 77 13.56 17.33 -11.14
C GLY A 77 14.40 18.39 -11.82
N GLY A 78 14.58 19.52 -11.15
CA GLY A 78 15.32 20.66 -11.68
C GLY A 78 14.51 21.62 -12.55
N LEU A 79 13.22 21.33 -12.82
CA LEU A 79 12.37 22.26 -13.55
C LEU A 79 12.00 23.48 -12.69
N SER A 80 11.90 24.64 -13.34
CA SER A 80 11.43 25.87 -12.70
C SER A 80 9.91 25.93 -12.71
N VAL A 81 9.32 26.04 -11.53
CA VAL A 81 7.86 26.15 -11.30
C VAL A 81 7.51 27.43 -10.52
N GLY A 82 8.49 28.26 -10.24
CA GLY A 82 8.33 29.48 -9.43
C GLY A 82 7.39 30.52 -10.03
N ASP A 83 7.20 30.53 -11.34
CA ASP A 83 6.31 31.47 -12.06
C ASP A 83 4.86 30.93 -12.17
N CYS A 84 4.57 29.72 -11.68
CA CYS A 84 3.20 29.23 -11.62
C CYS A 84 2.33 30.18 -10.80
N GLU A 85 1.22 30.64 -11.39
CA GLU A 85 0.26 31.51 -10.70
C GLU A 85 -0.51 30.71 -9.65
N THR A 86 -0.53 31.21 -8.43
CA THR A 86 -1.26 30.62 -7.30
C THR A 86 -2.37 31.57 -6.87
N GLU A 87 -3.46 30.99 -6.33
CA GLU A 87 -4.59 31.72 -5.79
C GLU A 87 -4.89 31.22 -4.37
N ASP A 88 -4.96 32.11 -3.39
CA ASP A 88 -5.26 31.77 -2.01
C ASP A 88 -6.77 31.81 -1.70
N HIS A 89 -7.15 31.46 -0.47
CA HIS A 89 -8.54 31.50 -0.02
C HIS A 89 -9.20 32.89 -0.09
N ALA A 90 -8.40 33.97 -0.09
CA ALA A 90 -8.89 35.34 -0.22
C ALA A 90 -8.86 35.82 -1.68
N GLU A 91 -8.65 34.94 -2.65
CA GLU A 91 -8.58 35.25 -4.09
C GLU A 91 -7.36 36.10 -4.48
N ASN A 92 -6.38 36.22 -3.59
CA ASN A 92 -5.14 36.89 -3.93
C ASN A 92 -4.31 35.99 -4.86
N ARG A 93 -3.83 36.57 -5.95
CA ARG A 93 -2.99 35.86 -6.93
C ARG A 93 -1.55 36.36 -6.86
N CYS A 94 -0.64 35.40 -6.86
CA CYS A 94 0.79 35.70 -6.96
C CYS A 94 1.58 34.50 -7.48
N PRO A 95 2.76 34.71 -8.05
CA PRO A 95 3.64 33.62 -8.44
C PRO A 95 4.11 32.83 -7.24
N LEU A 96 4.24 31.52 -7.39
CA LEU A 96 4.63 30.59 -6.34
C LEU A 96 5.96 30.98 -5.67
N LYS A 97 6.93 31.49 -6.41
CA LYS A 97 8.21 32.01 -5.88
C LYS A 97 8.09 33.12 -4.85
N ARG A 98 6.96 33.86 -4.81
CA ARG A 98 6.70 34.85 -3.75
C ARG A 98 6.28 34.24 -2.44
N ILE A 99 5.80 32.97 -2.49
CA ILE A 99 5.29 32.23 -1.33
C ILE A 99 6.39 31.36 -0.75
N VAL A 100 7.12 30.66 -1.61
CA VAL A 100 8.22 29.77 -1.23
C VAL A 100 9.48 30.60 -1.01
N ARG A 101 9.84 30.85 0.26
CA ARG A 101 11.00 31.66 0.69
C ARG A 101 12.19 30.81 1.14
N GLN A 102 11.97 29.52 1.33
CA GLN A 102 12.94 28.52 1.74
C GLN A 102 12.47 27.16 1.21
N PRO A 103 13.31 26.12 1.20
CA PRO A 103 12.89 24.80 0.77
C PRO A 103 11.59 24.37 1.48
N THR A 104 10.55 24.15 0.70
CA THR A 104 9.18 23.92 1.16
C THR A 104 8.70 22.56 0.63
N LEU A 105 8.18 21.73 1.50
CA LEU A 105 7.53 20.51 1.08
C LEU A 105 6.13 20.83 0.56
N VAL A 106 5.89 20.39 -0.66
CA VAL A 106 4.64 20.59 -1.36
C VAL A 106 3.92 19.26 -1.45
N PHE A 107 2.63 19.24 -1.11
CA PHE A 107 1.70 18.19 -1.47
C PHE A 107 0.81 18.67 -2.61
N ARG A 108 1.03 18.12 -3.79
CA ARG A 108 0.27 18.44 -5.00
C ARG A 108 -0.82 17.42 -5.23
N TYR A 109 -2.05 17.87 -5.50
CA TYR A 109 -3.15 17.01 -5.91
C TYR A 109 -4.18 17.76 -6.77
N CYS A 110 -5.05 17.00 -7.42
CA CYS A 110 -6.23 17.50 -8.14
C CYS A 110 -7.49 16.99 -7.43
N ASP A 111 -8.53 17.80 -7.35
CA ASP A 111 -9.83 17.44 -6.78
C ASP A 111 -10.50 16.23 -7.47
N ARG A 112 -10.14 15.97 -8.74
CA ARG A 112 -10.59 14.81 -9.53
C ARG A 112 -9.77 13.55 -9.33
N ALA A 113 -8.71 13.61 -8.53
CA ALA A 113 -7.89 12.45 -8.21
C ALA A 113 -8.62 11.51 -7.23
N CYS A 114 -8.06 10.32 -7.03
CA CYS A 114 -8.55 9.35 -6.05
C CYS A 114 -8.62 9.98 -4.65
N GLY A 115 -9.83 10.16 -4.10
CA GLY A 115 -10.03 10.78 -2.79
C GLY A 115 -9.28 10.07 -1.66
N GLU A 116 -9.26 8.74 -1.67
CA GLU A 116 -8.49 7.95 -0.70
C GLU A 116 -6.99 8.13 -0.86
N CYS A 117 -6.48 8.34 -2.08
CA CYS A 117 -5.06 8.60 -2.32
C CYS A 117 -4.66 9.98 -1.81
N ILE A 118 -5.56 10.97 -1.98
CA ILE A 118 -5.36 12.32 -1.44
C ILE A 118 -5.34 12.26 0.10
N SER A 119 -6.34 11.64 0.71
CA SER A 119 -6.43 11.51 2.17
C SER A 119 -5.22 10.77 2.74
N PHE A 120 -4.82 9.66 2.12
CA PHE A 120 -3.63 8.92 2.52
C PHE A 120 -2.37 9.79 2.50
N GLY A 121 -2.12 10.51 1.39
CA GLY A 121 -0.97 11.39 1.28
C GLY A 121 -1.00 12.52 2.32
N ALA A 122 -2.14 13.19 2.49
CA ALA A 122 -2.29 14.26 3.46
C ALA A 122 -2.06 13.78 4.90
N ASP A 123 -2.65 12.64 5.30
CA ASP A 123 -2.50 12.02 6.62
C ASP A 123 -1.05 11.64 6.91
N LYS A 124 -0.39 11.01 5.95
CA LYS A 124 1.02 10.60 6.12
C LYS A 124 1.92 11.81 6.32
N LEU A 125 1.77 12.83 5.48
CA LEU A 125 2.52 14.06 5.58
C LEU A 125 2.33 14.73 6.95
N ALA A 126 1.10 14.86 7.41
CA ALA A 126 0.80 15.51 8.69
C ALA A 126 1.43 14.78 9.87
N ARG A 127 1.33 13.43 9.90
CA ARG A 127 1.88 12.63 11.01
C ARG A 127 3.40 12.60 11.03
N GLU A 128 4.03 12.38 9.88
CA GLU A 128 5.49 12.22 9.82
C GLU A 128 6.23 13.55 10.03
N LEU A 129 5.59 14.68 9.67
CA LEU A 129 6.19 16.01 9.85
C LEU A 129 5.73 16.73 11.11
N GLU A 130 4.95 16.09 11.96
CA GLU A 130 4.59 16.66 13.26
C GLU A 130 5.85 17.08 14.03
N GLY A 131 5.86 18.33 14.50
CA GLY A 131 7.01 18.92 15.21
C GLY A 131 8.23 19.22 14.35
N SER A 132 8.16 19.09 13.00
CA SER A 132 9.25 19.52 12.12
C SER A 132 9.14 21.00 11.79
N ASN A 133 10.30 21.63 11.48
CA ASN A 133 10.37 23.03 11.04
C ASN A 133 10.23 23.20 9.51
N ILE A 134 9.93 22.13 8.78
CA ILE A 134 9.80 22.21 7.31
C ILE A 134 8.47 22.90 6.98
N PRO A 135 8.48 23.96 6.19
CA PRO A 135 7.25 24.55 5.69
C PRO A 135 6.52 23.56 4.78
N VAL A 136 5.21 23.45 4.97
CA VAL A 136 4.35 22.61 4.15
C VAL A 136 3.32 23.47 3.44
N VAL A 137 3.14 23.24 2.14
CA VAL A 137 2.13 23.90 1.32
C VAL A 137 1.36 22.84 0.51
N PHE A 138 0.05 22.92 0.54
CA PHE A 138 -0.83 22.14 -0.32
C PHE A 138 -1.10 22.94 -1.60
N LEU A 139 -0.64 22.42 -2.72
CA LEU A 139 -0.95 22.96 -4.05
C LEU A 139 -2.09 22.11 -4.64
N ALA A 140 -3.32 22.58 -4.49
CA ALA A 140 -4.50 21.91 -5.00
C ALA A 140 -4.86 22.39 -6.41
N ARG A 141 -5.54 21.57 -7.18
CA ARG A 141 -6.20 21.98 -8.41
C ARG A 141 -7.69 21.81 -8.24
N TYR A 142 -8.36 22.92 -8.06
CA TYR A 142 -9.83 23.00 -8.07
C TYR A 142 -10.29 23.80 -9.28
N ASP A 143 -11.47 23.51 -9.79
CA ASP A 143 -12.06 24.27 -10.90
C ASP A 143 -12.30 25.73 -10.52
N ASN A 144 -12.63 25.99 -9.27
CA ASN A 144 -12.83 27.33 -8.73
C ASN A 144 -12.47 27.42 -7.23
N ILE A 145 -12.29 28.63 -6.73
CA ILE A 145 -11.89 28.90 -5.35
C ILE A 145 -12.98 28.53 -4.33
N GLN A 146 -14.25 28.56 -4.72
CA GLN A 146 -15.35 28.21 -3.82
C GLN A 146 -15.31 26.71 -3.49
N GLU A 147 -14.97 25.89 -4.47
CA GLU A 147 -14.78 24.47 -4.28
C GLU A 147 -13.61 24.19 -3.33
N MET A 148 -12.49 24.89 -3.50
CA MET A 148 -11.36 24.80 -2.59
C MET A 148 -11.75 25.21 -1.16
N ARG A 149 -12.55 26.27 -0.97
CA ARG A 149 -13.03 26.71 0.34
C ARG A 149 -13.91 25.63 1.00
N ARG A 150 -14.72 24.93 0.22
CA ARG A 150 -15.64 23.91 0.70
C ARG A 150 -14.92 22.60 1.06
N GLN A 151 -14.06 22.12 0.17
CA GLN A 151 -13.41 20.82 0.32
C GLN A 151 -12.07 20.88 1.04
N GLY A 152 -11.37 22.01 0.96
CA GLY A 152 -10.04 22.18 1.54
C GLY A 152 -9.94 21.81 3.02
N PRO A 153 -10.86 22.24 3.91
CA PRO A 153 -10.81 21.84 5.32
C PRO A 153 -10.97 20.35 5.57
N VAL A 154 -11.64 19.61 4.66
CA VAL A 154 -11.81 18.15 4.76
C VAL A 154 -10.51 17.43 4.40
N VAL A 155 -9.81 17.91 3.36
CA VAL A 155 -8.53 17.33 2.91
C VAL A 155 -7.37 17.74 3.82
N ASN A 156 -7.43 18.93 4.38
CA ASN A 156 -6.38 19.54 5.19
C ASN A 156 -6.89 20.01 6.56
N PRO A 157 -7.32 19.10 7.43
CA PRO A 157 -7.80 19.43 8.78
C PRO A 157 -6.71 19.97 9.70
N TRP A 158 -5.44 19.82 9.33
CA TRP A 158 -4.28 20.32 10.10
C TRP A 158 -3.96 21.79 9.86
N GLY A 159 -4.64 22.45 8.90
CA GLY A 159 -4.50 23.85 8.63
C GLY A 159 -3.20 24.27 7.91
N PHE A 160 -2.57 23.37 7.17
CA PHE A 160 -1.46 23.73 6.29
C PHE A 160 -1.91 24.78 5.27
N ARG A 161 -1.00 25.64 4.85
CA ARG A 161 -1.29 26.63 3.81
C ARG A 161 -1.74 25.92 2.52
N MET A 162 -2.88 26.32 1.98
CA MET A 162 -3.44 25.74 0.76
C MET A 162 -3.58 26.81 -0.31
N LEU A 163 -3.20 26.47 -1.53
CA LEU A 163 -3.24 27.35 -2.70
C LEU A 163 -3.85 26.59 -3.87
N ASN A 164 -4.67 27.29 -4.64
CA ASN A 164 -5.17 26.78 -5.91
C ASN A 164 -4.19 27.07 -7.03
N VAL A 165 -3.80 26.03 -7.78
CA VAL A 165 -2.88 26.14 -8.92
C VAL A 165 -3.38 25.28 -10.06
N LYS A 166 -3.59 25.87 -11.24
CA LYS A 166 -4.15 25.14 -12.38
C LYS A 166 -3.24 24.01 -12.87
N LYS A 167 -1.95 24.31 -13.03
CA LYS A 167 -0.96 23.34 -13.50
C LYS A 167 0.41 23.69 -12.92
N VAL A 168 1.13 22.67 -12.46
CA VAL A 168 2.53 22.80 -12.00
C VAL A 168 3.43 22.01 -12.95
N LEU A 169 3.12 20.74 -13.21
CA LEU A 169 3.85 19.84 -14.09
C LEU A 169 2.88 19.13 -15.05
N ASP A 170 3.40 18.54 -16.12
CA ASP A 170 2.62 17.62 -16.97
C ASP A 170 2.19 16.35 -16.21
N LEU A 171 2.84 16.04 -15.09
CA LEU A 171 2.44 14.98 -14.16
C LEU A 171 1.02 15.17 -13.61
N ASP A 172 0.56 16.42 -13.50
CA ASP A 172 -0.78 16.78 -13.03
C ASP A 172 -1.90 16.20 -13.93
N GLU A 173 -1.61 15.92 -15.19
CA GLU A 173 -2.57 15.33 -16.13
C GLU A 173 -2.90 13.87 -15.80
N ARG A 174 -2.05 13.20 -15.04
CA ARG A 174 -2.29 11.83 -14.56
C ARG A 174 -3.25 11.76 -13.38
N LEU A 175 -3.63 12.90 -12.80
CA LEU A 175 -4.50 13.02 -11.63
C LEU A 175 -4.00 12.19 -10.43
N ILE A 176 -2.69 12.10 -10.26
CA ILE A 176 -2.04 11.36 -9.17
C ILE A 176 -1.48 12.37 -8.17
N PRO A 177 -1.79 12.27 -6.87
CA PRO A 177 -1.17 13.12 -5.87
C PRO A 177 0.34 12.81 -5.74
N TYR A 178 1.14 13.85 -5.50
CA TYR A 178 2.58 13.69 -5.29
C TYR A 178 3.13 14.71 -4.30
N TYR A 179 4.27 14.37 -3.70
CA TYR A 179 5.10 15.28 -2.94
C TYR A 179 6.24 15.82 -3.79
N CYS A 180 6.73 16.97 -3.44
CA CYS A 180 7.99 17.49 -3.96
C CYS A 180 8.54 18.57 -3.03
N ILE A 181 9.83 18.85 -3.14
CA ILE A 181 10.43 20.05 -2.55
C ILE A 181 10.50 21.13 -3.63
N ILE A 182 10.13 22.35 -3.27
CA ILE A 182 10.38 23.53 -4.09
C ILE A 182 11.33 24.43 -3.31
N ASP A 183 12.45 24.79 -3.92
CA ASP A 183 13.45 25.67 -3.30
C ASP A 183 13.07 27.18 -3.46
N GLU A 184 13.85 28.06 -2.83
CA GLU A 184 13.63 29.51 -2.85
C GLU A 184 13.75 30.14 -4.26
N ARG A 185 14.35 29.42 -5.21
CA ARG A 185 14.44 29.83 -6.62
C ARG A 185 13.23 29.33 -7.42
N GLY A 186 12.35 28.57 -6.81
CA GLY A 186 11.21 27.95 -7.46
C GLY A 186 11.57 26.71 -8.29
N ILE A 187 12.69 26.06 -7.97
CA ILE A 187 13.11 24.81 -8.62
C ILE A 187 12.55 23.62 -7.85
N ILE A 188 12.02 22.66 -8.58
CA ILE A 188 11.43 21.46 -8.01
C ILE A 188 12.48 20.35 -7.82
N HIS A 189 12.43 19.66 -6.68
CA HIS A 189 13.32 18.58 -6.29
C HIS A 189 12.56 17.47 -5.59
N ASP A 190 13.20 16.30 -5.46
CA ASP A 190 12.77 15.18 -4.63
C ASP A 190 11.27 14.83 -4.80
N ILE A 191 10.84 14.63 -6.05
CA ILE A 191 9.45 14.30 -6.35
C ILE A 191 9.17 12.86 -5.95
N PHE A 192 8.03 12.61 -5.28
CA PHE A 192 7.62 11.29 -4.83
C PHE A 192 6.11 11.11 -4.93
N ILE A 193 5.68 9.99 -5.47
CA ILE A 193 4.28 9.60 -5.56
C ILE A 193 3.96 8.70 -4.37
N PRO A 194 3.12 9.15 -3.41
CA PRO A 194 2.73 8.33 -2.26
C PRO A 194 1.83 7.18 -2.68
N GLU A 195 2.08 5.98 -2.17
CA GLU A 195 1.33 4.80 -2.52
C GLU A 195 0.74 4.09 -1.29
N LYS A 196 -0.59 3.85 -1.33
CA LYS A 196 -1.33 3.21 -0.23
C LYS A 196 -0.93 1.75 -0.02
N SER A 197 -0.60 1.03 -1.09
CA SER A 197 -0.17 -0.36 -1.05
C SER A 197 1.16 -0.54 -0.31
N HIS A 198 2.01 0.50 -0.31
CA HIS A 198 3.35 0.49 0.31
C HIS A 198 3.58 1.69 1.24
N PRO A 199 2.84 1.79 2.36
CA PRO A 199 2.92 2.95 3.25
C PRO A 199 4.29 3.15 3.88
N SER A 200 5.10 2.09 3.99
CA SER A 200 6.48 2.16 4.51
C SER A 200 7.41 2.98 3.61
N THR A 201 7.28 2.87 2.29
CA THR A 201 8.08 3.64 1.32
C THR A 201 7.76 5.12 1.42
N THR A 202 6.47 5.47 1.55
CA THR A 202 6.03 6.86 1.79
C THR A 202 6.59 7.41 3.09
N ASN A 203 6.59 6.63 4.18
CA ASN A 203 7.17 7.04 5.46
C ASN A 203 8.68 7.27 5.33
N GLN A 204 9.41 6.36 4.69
CA GLN A 204 10.85 6.49 4.47
C GLN A 204 11.20 7.77 3.68
N TYR A 205 10.43 8.06 2.62
CA TYR A 205 10.60 9.31 1.88
C TYR A 205 10.45 10.54 2.80
N LEU A 206 9.37 10.61 3.58
CA LEU A 206 9.12 11.75 4.47
C LEU A 206 10.19 11.89 5.57
N VAL A 207 10.69 10.77 6.11
CA VAL A 207 11.82 10.77 7.04
C VAL A 207 13.08 11.34 6.37
N CYS A 208 13.42 10.88 5.16
CA CYS A 208 14.56 11.42 4.41
C CYS A 208 14.42 12.93 4.14
N ILE A 209 13.20 13.40 3.81
CA ILE A 209 12.94 14.83 3.63
C ILE A 209 13.13 15.60 4.94
N LYS A 210 12.64 15.05 6.06
CA LYS A 210 12.81 15.64 7.40
C LYS A 210 14.29 15.78 7.77
N ASP A 211 15.09 14.75 7.53
CA ASP A 211 16.52 14.77 7.81
C ASP A 211 17.28 15.75 6.90
N LYS A 212 16.93 15.80 5.62
CA LYS A 212 17.60 16.65 4.62
C LYS A 212 17.29 18.14 4.76
N TYR A 213 16.06 18.49 5.15
CA TYR A 213 15.57 19.87 5.14
C TYR A 213 15.11 20.41 6.50
N GLY A 214 14.86 19.54 7.49
CA GLY A 214 14.33 19.94 8.79
C GLY A 214 15.36 20.49 9.78
N ASN A 215 16.65 20.26 9.54
CA ASN A 215 17.76 20.68 10.43
C ASN A 215 18.53 21.91 9.92
N ARG A 216 17.90 22.70 9.06
CA ARG A 216 18.51 23.96 8.53
C ARG A 216 18.02 25.18 9.26
#